data_4892433929f6126679c9405d9cf2a527
#
_entry.id   4892433929f6126679c9405d9cf2a527
#
_cell.length_a   1.000
_cell.length_b   1.000
_cell.length_c   1.000
_cell.angle_alpha   90.00
_cell.angle_beta   90.00
_cell.angle_gamma   90.00
#
_symmetry.space_group_name_H-M   'P 1'
#
loop_
_entity.id
_entity.type
_entity.pdbx_description
1 polymer ?
#
loop_
_entity_poly.entity_id
_entity_poly.type
_entity_poly.pdbx_seq_one_letter_code
_entity_poly.pdbx_strand_id
1 'polypeptide(L)'
;MEVPSFEEVSASKEAYARANMVEYQEHDAVVGRAILQKHGRQFLLVNPPAFPLTTEEMDRVAELPYVREPHPMYDEMGGVPAIEEVRFSVTHNRGCFGACNFCSLAFHQGRTISCRSHQSVIREVKADRKSVV
;
A
#
# COMPACT_ATOMS: atom_id res chain seq x y z
N MET A 1 -8.31 10.52 17.71
CA MET A 1 -9.80 10.51 17.68
C MET A 1 -10.31 9.16 18.14
N GLU A 2 -11.44 9.12 18.85
CA GLU A 2 -12.09 7.86 19.21
C GLU A 2 -13.21 7.55 18.22
N VAL A 3 -13.28 6.28 17.80
CA VAL A 3 -14.32 5.76 16.89
C VAL A 3 -15.17 4.72 17.62
N PRO A 4 -16.36 4.36 17.09
CA PRO A 4 -17.16 3.28 17.65
C PRO A 4 -16.35 2.03 17.90
N SER A 5 -16.62 1.32 18.99
CA SER A 5 -15.93 0.09 19.35
C SER A 5 -16.07 -1.00 18.27
N PHE A 6 -15.19 -1.99 18.31
CA PHE A 6 -15.29 -3.14 17.42
C PHE A 6 -16.65 -3.86 17.52
N GLU A 7 -17.19 -3.97 18.74
CA GLU A 7 -18.50 -4.59 18.99
C GLU A 7 -19.63 -3.79 18.34
N GLU A 8 -19.60 -2.45 18.48
CA GLU A 8 -20.60 -1.57 17.86
C GLU A 8 -20.51 -1.61 16.33
N VAL A 9 -19.30 -1.57 15.76
CA VAL A 9 -19.06 -1.65 14.32
C VAL A 9 -19.52 -3.00 13.76
N SER A 10 -19.30 -4.07 14.50
CA SER A 10 -19.73 -5.42 14.09
C SER A 10 -21.24 -5.61 14.15
N ALA A 11 -21.95 -4.84 14.99
CA ALA A 11 -23.39 -4.97 15.20
C ALA A 11 -24.22 -3.97 14.37
N SER A 12 -23.63 -2.85 13.90
CA SER A 12 -24.35 -1.76 13.24
C SER A 12 -23.64 -1.23 12.01
N LYS A 13 -24.35 -1.24 10.87
CA LYS A 13 -23.85 -0.65 9.61
C LYS A 13 -23.61 0.87 9.76
N GLU A 14 -24.39 1.55 10.57
CA GLU A 14 -24.25 2.97 10.83
C GLU A 14 -22.98 3.27 11.67
N ALA A 15 -22.69 2.43 12.66
CA ALA A 15 -21.44 2.51 13.43
C ALA A 15 -20.23 2.24 12.54
N TYR A 16 -20.31 1.22 11.67
CA TYR A 16 -19.28 0.94 10.67
C TYR A 16 -19.05 2.14 9.74
N ALA A 17 -20.13 2.73 9.21
CA ALA A 17 -20.03 3.88 8.31
C ALA A 17 -19.39 5.09 9.01
N ARG A 18 -19.71 5.34 10.30
CA ARG A 18 -19.06 6.41 11.06
C ARG A 18 -17.58 6.15 11.28
N ALA A 19 -17.19 4.94 11.65
CA ALA A 19 -15.78 4.57 11.81
C ALA A 19 -15.02 4.76 10.51
N ASN A 20 -15.54 4.23 9.41
CA ASN A 20 -14.93 4.35 8.08
C ASN A 20 -14.80 5.82 7.62
N MET A 21 -15.78 6.67 7.91
CA MET A 21 -15.71 8.10 7.60
C MET A 21 -14.55 8.78 8.34
N VAL A 22 -14.35 8.46 9.62
CA VAL A 22 -13.23 8.98 10.40
C VAL A 22 -11.91 8.48 9.86
N GLU A 23 -11.79 7.17 9.57
CA GLU A 23 -10.59 6.59 8.96
C GLU A 23 -10.27 7.26 7.62
N TYR A 24 -11.28 7.52 6.80
CA TYR A 24 -11.10 8.21 5.53
C TYR A 24 -10.58 9.65 5.73
N GLN A 25 -11.11 10.38 6.71
CA GLN A 25 -10.70 11.76 6.97
C GLN A 25 -9.31 11.87 7.57
N GLU A 26 -8.96 10.94 8.46
CA GLU A 26 -7.67 10.92 9.17
C GLU A 26 -6.56 10.18 8.40
N HIS A 27 -6.86 9.61 7.24
CA HIS A 27 -5.90 8.91 6.39
C HIS A 27 -5.03 9.90 5.61
N ASP A 28 -4.26 10.69 6.34
CA ASP A 28 -3.36 11.71 5.81
C ASP A 28 -2.06 11.76 6.64
N ALA A 29 -0.91 11.74 5.95
CA ALA A 29 0.39 11.70 6.61
C ALA A 29 0.80 13.03 7.27
N VAL A 30 0.16 14.15 6.89
CA VAL A 30 0.54 15.49 7.34
C VAL A 30 -0.40 16.01 8.43
N VAL A 31 -1.70 15.85 8.24
CA VAL A 31 -2.73 16.40 9.11
C VAL A 31 -3.55 15.36 9.85
N GLY A 32 -3.41 14.09 9.47
CA GLY A 32 -4.12 12.97 10.09
C GLY A 32 -3.78 12.81 11.56
N ARG A 33 -4.77 12.43 12.35
CA ARG A 33 -4.65 12.16 13.79
C ARG A 33 -4.72 10.67 14.04
N ALA A 34 -4.10 10.22 15.11
CA ALA A 34 -4.25 8.84 15.57
C ALA A 34 -5.70 8.53 15.94
N ILE A 35 -6.15 7.34 15.55
CA ILE A 35 -7.50 6.82 15.82
C ILE A 35 -7.41 5.79 16.95
N LEU A 36 -8.32 5.85 17.88
CA LEU A 36 -8.43 4.90 18.97
C LEU A 36 -9.75 4.15 18.85
N GLN A 37 -9.68 2.83 18.78
CA GLN A 37 -10.85 1.96 18.76
C GLN A 37 -10.80 0.98 19.94
N LYS A 38 -11.91 0.86 20.66
CA LYS A 38 -12.05 -0.11 21.74
C LYS A 38 -12.32 -1.51 21.19
N HIS A 39 -11.62 -2.52 21.70
CA HIS A 39 -11.79 -3.95 21.40
C HIS A 39 -11.89 -4.70 22.74
N GLY A 40 -13.09 -4.97 23.21
CA GLY A 40 -13.31 -5.62 24.51
C GLY A 40 -12.67 -4.83 25.66
N ARG A 41 -11.62 -5.36 26.26
CA ARG A 41 -10.85 -4.71 27.34
C ARG A 41 -9.59 -3.97 26.85
N GLN A 42 -9.30 -4.03 25.57
CA GLN A 42 -8.11 -3.44 24.97
C GLN A 42 -8.50 -2.28 24.05
N PHE A 43 -7.50 -1.51 23.65
CA PHE A 43 -7.65 -0.46 22.66
C PHE A 43 -6.66 -0.71 21.51
N LEU A 44 -7.14 -0.56 20.28
CA LEU A 44 -6.33 -0.48 19.10
C LEU A 44 -6.01 0.99 18.82
N LEU A 45 -4.74 1.33 18.76
CA LEU A 45 -4.28 2.63 18.32
C LEU A 45 -3.80 2.51 16.86
N VAL A 46 -4.48 3.22 15.96
CA VAL A 46 -4.09 3.34 14.54
C VAL A 46 -3.40 4.69 14.38
N ASN A 47 -2.11 4.67 14.12
CA ASN A 47 -1.35 5.88 13.85
C ASN A 47 -1.65 6.41 12.45
N PRO A 48 -1.47 7.73 12.19
CA PRO A 48 -1.51 8.28 10.85
C PRO A 48 -0.54 7.54 9.91
N PRO A 49 -0.80 7.54 8.59
CA PRO A 49 0.12 6.97 7.62
C PRO A 49 1.52 7.59 7.74
N ALA A 50 2.55 6.82 7.40
CA ALA A 50 3.90 7.35 7.27
C ALA A 50 3.97 8.39 6.14
N PHE A 51 4.95 9.29 6.22
CA PHE A 51 5.24 10.20 5.10
C PHE A 51 5.59 9.41 3.84
N PRO A 52 5.16 9.91 2.66
CA PRO A 52 5.55 9.31 1.38
C PRO A 52 7.08 9.25 1.25
N LEU A 53 7.59 8.19 0.62
CA LEU A 53 9.01 8.07 0.33
C LEU A 53 9.47 9.17 -0.62
N THR A 54 10.67 9.67 -0.42
CA THR A 54 11.33 10.56 -1.40
C THR A 54 11.71 9.78 -2.66
N THR A 55 12.06 10.49 -3.74
CA THR A 55 12.56 9.87 -4.98
C THR A 55 13.78 9.00 -4.72
N GLU A 56 14.72 9.45 -3.89
CA GLU A 56 15.93 8.72 -3.54
C GLU A 56 15.63 7.43 -2.75
N GLU A 57 14.67 7.50 -1.85
CA GLU A 57 14.20 6.32 -1.10
C GLU A 57 13.48 5.33 -2.00
N MET A 58 12.61 5.83 -2.90
CA MET A 58 11.94 5.00 -3.91
C MET A 58 12.94 4.30 -4.84
N ASP A 59 13.95 5.02 -5.30
CA ASP A 59 15.03 4.46 -6.13
C ASP A 59 15.78 3.36 -5.37
N ARG A 60 16.17 3.63 -4.13
CA ARG A 60 16.89 2.66 -3.27
C ARG A 60 16.08 1.37 -3.07
N VAL A 61 14.78 1.51 -2.77
CA VAL A 61 13.91 0.34 -2.59
C VAL A 61 13.78 -0.45 -3.89
N ALA A 62 13.60 0.21 -5.02
CA ALA A 62 13.45 -0.46 -6.31
C ALA A 62 14.75 -1.12 -6.81
N GLU A 63 15.90 -0.66 -6.34
CA GLU A 63 17.23 -1.18 -6.71
C GLU A 63 17.75 -2.27 -5.75
N LEU A 64 16.96 -2.69 -4.77
CA LEU A 64 17.30 -3.86 -3.97
C LEU A 64 17.44 -5.11 -4.85
N PRO A 65 18.29 -6.08 -4.45
CA PRO A 65 18.58 -7.27 -5.25
C PRO A 65 17.39 -8.28 -5.20
N TYR A 66 16.28 -7.89 -5.77
CA TYR A 66 15.11 -8.78 -5.89
C TYR A 66 15.40 -9.92 -6.87
N VAL A 67 14.98 -11.13 -6.50
CA VAL A 67 15.08 -12.32 -7.35
C VAL A 67 14.14 -12.24 -8.56
N ARG A 68 12.99 -11.57 -8.42
CA ARG A 68 11.96 -11.38 -9.47
C ARG A 68 11.32 -12.68 -9.97
N GLU A 69 11.40 -13.71 -9.17
CA GLU A 69 10.76 -15.00 -9.40
C GLU A 69 9.92 -15.37 -8.17
N PRO A 70 8.88 -16.19 -8.32
CA PRO A 70 8.15 -16.75 -7.20
C PRO A 70 9.06 -17.51 -6.25
N HIS A 71 8.69 -17.57 -4.98
CA HIS A 71 9.44 -18.38 -4.02
C HIS A 71 9.31 -19.87 -4.38
N PRO A 72 10.39 -20.67 -4.35
CA PRO A 72 10.37 -22.09 -4.75
C PRO A 72 9.36 -22.97 -3.99
N MET A 73 8.92 -22.53 -2.81
CA MET A 73 7.87 -23.25 -2.08
C MET A 73 6.56 -23.43 -2.84
N TYR A 74 6.31 -22.61 -3.85
CA TYR A 74 5.10 -22.67 -4.69
C TYR A 74 5.22 -23.66 -5.86
N ASP A 75 6.41 -24.15 -6.18
CA ASP A 75 6.64 -25.00 -7.36
C ASP A 75 5.82 -26.28 -7.27
N GLU A 76 5.80 -26.94 -6.10
CA GLU A 76 5.01 -28.17 -5.85
C GLU A 76 3.48 -27.91 -5.89
N MET A 77 3.05 -26.67 -5.72
CA MET A 77 1.63 -26.25 -5.77
C MET A 77 1.19 -25.79 -7.16
N GLY A 78 2.02 -25.94 -8.17
CA GLY A 78 1.75 -25.51 -9.54
C GLY A 78 2.24 -24.10 -9.88
N GLY A 79 3.11 -23.53 -9.05
CA GLY A 79 3.69 -22.20 -9.26
C GLY A 79 2.72 -21.06 -8.90
N VAL A 80 3.02 -19.86 -9.42
CA VAL A 80 2.22 -18.65 -9.25
C VAL A 80 1.83 -18.11 -10.63
N PRO A 81 0.66 -18.48 -11.17
CA PRO A 81 0.26 -18.10 -12.53
C PRO A 81 0.25 -16.59 -12.77
N ALA A 82 -0.10 -15.79 -11.75
CA ALA A 82 -0.13 -14.34 -11.85
C ALA A 82 1.22 -13.68 -12.21
N ILE A 83 2.34 -14.39 -12.04
CA ILE A 83 3.66 -13.84 -12.39
C ILE A 83 3.78 -13.61 -13.91
N GLU A 84 3.10 -14.38 -14.73
CA GLU A 84 3.13 -14.23 -16.18
C GLU A 84 2.63 -12.86 -16.63
N GLU A 85 1.63 -12.32 -15.93
CA GLU A 85 1.04 -11.02 -16.24
C GLU A 85 1.90 -9.85 -15.77
N VAL A 86 2.64 -10.01 -14.66
CA VAL A 86 3.33 -8.89 -14.01
C VAL A 86 4.86 -8.97 -14.10
N ARG A 87 5.42 -10.04 -14.66
CA ARG A 87 6.86 -10.32 -14.68
C ARG A 87 7.72 -9.16 -15.18
N PHE A 88 7.24 -8.44 -16.20
CA PHE A 88 7.93 -7.32 -16.82
C PHE A 88 7.34 -5.96 -16.43
N SER A 89 6.50 -5.92 -15.40
CA SER A 89 5.93 -4.68 -14.92
C SER A 89 6.94 -3.88 -14.09
N VAL A 90 7.06 -2.60 -14.40
CA VAL A 90 7.92 -1.67 -13.69
C VAL A 90 7.07 -0.65 -12.95
N THR A 91 7.18 -0.63 -11.63
CA THR A 91 6.49 0.38 -10.81
C THR A 91 7.25 1.69 -10.88
N HIS A 92 6.66 2.70 -11.48
CA HIS A 92 7.23 4.04 -11.60
C HIS A 92 6.91 4.93 -10.40
N ASN A 93 5.69 4.85 -9.88
CA ASN A 93 5.19 5.71 -8.81
C ASN A 93 4.29 4.97 -7.84
N ARG A 94 4.10 5.56 -6.67
CA ARG A 94 3.11 5.16 -5.67
C ARG A 94 2.25 6.34 -5.28
N GLY A 95 1.04 6.05 -4.79
CA GLY A 95 0.06 7.06 -4.40
C GLY A 95 -0.89 7.43 -5.52
N CYS A 96 -2.05 8.00 -5.15
CA CYS A 96 -3.04 8.47 -6.10
C CYS A 96 -3.88 9.58 -5.47
N PHE A 97 -3.93 10.74 -6.11
CA PHE A 97 -4.77 11.87 -5.69
C PHE A 97 -6.22 11.78 -6.16
N GLY A 98 -6.57 10.77 -6.98
CA GLY A 98 -7.89 10.66 -7.63
C GLY A 98 -9.06 10.46 -6.68
N ALA A 99 -8.85 9.80 -5.53
CA ALA A 99 -9.84 9.57 -4.48
C ALA A 99 -11.21 9.09 -5.01
N CYS A 100 -11.22 8.26 -6.04
CA CYS A 100 -12.44 7.72 -6.65
C CYS A 100 -13.20 6.84 -5.65
N ASN A 101 -14.53 6.96 -5.60
CA ASN A 101 -15.38 6.27 -4.62
C ASN A 101 -15.30 4.73 -4.66
N PHE A 102 -14.94 4.16 -5.79
CA PHE A 102 -14.81 2.71 -5.98
C PHE A 102 -13.39 2.18 -5.75
N CYS A 103 -12.39 3.06 -5.55
CA CYS A 103 -10.98 2.71 -5.61
C CYS A 103 -10.32 2.85 -4.24
N SER A 104 -9.59 1.83 -3.80
CA SER A 104 -8.87 1.83 -2.53
C SER A 104 -7.38 2.20 -2.65
N LEU A 105 -6.88 2.59 -3.83
CA LEU A 105 -5.46 2.93 -4.01
C LEU A 105 -4.97 4.02 -3.06
N ALA A 106 -5.79 5.06 -2.81
CA ALA A 106 -5.44 6.13 -1.89
C ALA A 106 -5.23 5.63 -0.45
N PHE A 107 -5.96 4.58 -0.03
CA PHE A 107 -5.80 3.95 1.27
C PHE A 107 -4.55 3.05 1.35
N HIS A 108 -4.22 2.34 0.27
CA HIS A 108 -3.07 1.43 0.24
C HIS A 108 -1.74 2.15 0.01
N GLN A 109 -1.74 3.18 -0.80
CA GLN A 109 -0.51 3.81 -1.29
C GLN A 109 -0.38 5.29 -0.91
N GLY A 110 -1.40 5.85 -0.25
CA GLY A 110 -1.46 7.25 0.11
C GLY A 110 -2.02 8.16 -0.99
N ARG A 111 -2.28 9.40 -0.62
CA ARG A 111 -2.86 10.43 -1.51
C ARG A 111 -1.80 11.27 -2.22
N THR A 112 -0.58 11.25 -1.73
CA THR A 112 0.57 11.94 -2.32
C THR A 112 1.29 11.01 -3.27
N ILE A 113 1.59 11.50 -4.47
CA ILE A 113 2.34 10.70 -5.45
C ILE A 113 3.83 10.86 -5.20
N SER A 114 4.50 9.73 -4.98
CA SER A 114 5.95 9.60 -4.95
C SER A 114 6.43 8.90 -6.20
N CYS A 115 7.40 9.46 -6.89
CA CYS A 115 7.93 8.93 -8.15
C CYS A 115 9.39 8.49 -8.00
N ARG A 116 9.76 7.48 -8.76
CA ARG A 116 11.16 7.10 -9.00
C ARG A 116 11.81 8.04 -10.01
N SER A 117 13.13 8.13 -9.97
CA SER A 117 13.88 8.79 -11.03
C SER A 117 13.79 8.00 -12.35
N HIS A 118 13.88 8.71 -13.47
CA HIS A 118 13.93 8.06 -14.78
C HIS A 118 15.13 7.13 -14.91
N GLN A 119 16.27 7.48 -14.30
CA GLN A 119 17.48 6.66 -14.31
C GLN A 119 17.25 5.32 -13.59
N SER A 120 16.55 5.31 -12.46
CA SER A 120 16.20 4.09 -11.73
C SER A 120 15.30 3.17 -12.58
N VAL A 121 14.26 3.73 -13.19
CA VAL A 121 13.37 2.97 -14.10
C VAL A 121 14.15 2.38 -15.28
N ILE A 122 15.04 3.16 -15.91
CA ILE A 122 15.85 2.67 -17.04
C ILE A 122 16.80 1.57 -16.60
N ARG A 123 17.41 1.65 -15.42
CA ARG A 123 18.28 0.59 -14.89
C ARG A 123 17.50 -0.71 -14.69
N GLU A 124 16.30 -0.63 -14.13
CA GLU A 124 15.44 -1.80 -13.91
C GLU A 124 15.05 -2.46 -15.22
N VAL A 125 14.52 -1.71 -16.19
CA VAL A 125 14.16 -2.22 -17.52
C VAL A 125 15.35 -2.90 -18.22
N LYS A 126 16.56 -2.33 -18.08
CA LYS A 126 17.77 -2.94 -18.63
C LYS A 126 18.18 -4.22 -17.90
N ALA A 127 17.94 -4.31 -16.61
CA ALA A 127 18.21 -5.52 -15.82
C ALA A 127 17.23 -6.64 -16.19
N ASP A 128 15.94 -6.34 -16.31
CA ASP A 128 14.91 -7.31 -16.71
C ASP A 128 15.16 -7.88 -18.10
N ARG A 129 15.56 -7.03 -19.04
CA ARG A 129 15.89 -7.48 -20.40
C ARG A 129 17.07 -8.45 -20.45
N LYS A 130 18.00 -8.38 -19.52
CA LYS A 130 19.15 -9.30 -19.43
C LYS A 130 18.79 -10.66 -18.87
N SER A 131 17.67 -10.77 -18.16
CA SER A 131 17.19 -12.04 -17.59
C SER A 131 16.43 -12.91 -18.60
N VAL A 132 16.20 -12.41 -19.81
CA VAL A 132 15.40 -13.07 -20.88
C VAL A 132 16.27 -13.63 -22.01
N VAL A 133 17.61 -13.50 -21.91
CA VAL A 133 18.57 -13.98 -22.94
C VAL A 133 19.38 -15.14 -22.37
#